data_05fe9dd0ea413e5c60988ed7cf27dd1c
#
_entry.id   05fe9dd0ea413e5c60988ed7cf27dd1c
#
_cell.length_a   1.000
_cell.length_b   1.000
_cell.length_c   1.000
_cell.angle_alpha   90.00
_cell.angle_beta   90.00
_cell.angle_gamma   90.00
#
_symmetry.space_group_name_H-M   'P 1'
#
loop_
_entity.id
_entity.type
_entity.pdbx_description
1 polymer ?
#
loop_
_entity_poly.entity_id
_entity_poly.type
_entity_poly.pdbx_seq_one_letter_code
_entity_poly.pdbx_strand_id
1 'polypeptide(L)'
;MIKEAIAKVVTGTNLSEAEAEGVMREIMQGEATDAQIAAYITALRVKGETVEEITGSARVMREKAVHIRLDAPYQVDTCGTGGDMSHTFNISTTVAFVVAGAGVAVAKHGNRSVSSKSGSADVLQALGINIEMPSHRLEECLNEVGIAFLFAPMMHQAMKYAIGPRREIGIRTIFNVLGPLTNPAGVKAQIMGVYAADLTTLLARALGNLGSTRALVVHGMDGLDEITITERTRISEYRDGSVNDYYIHPSDFDLPAGKASDLKGGDAKENAVITLEVLKGQVGPRRDIVLLNAAAGLMAAGKAKDFRDGIRLAGDAIDSGAGMKKLEEMKKFTNRP
;
A
#
# COMPACT_ATOMS: atom_id res chain seq x y z
N MET A 1 0.56 -12.51 28.47
CA MET A 1 -0.53 -11.89 27.68
C MET A 1 -0.84 -12.69 26.40
N ILE A 2 0.15 -13.09 25.57
CA ILE A 2 -0.12 -13.85 24.33
C ILE A 2 -0.82 -15.19 24.58
N LYS A 3 -0.52 -15.92 25.67
CA LYS A 3 -1.17 -17.20 26.00
C LYS A 3 -2.66 -17.03 26.28
N GLU A 4 -3.05 -16.00 27.04
CA GLU A 4 -4.44 -15.68 27.34
C GLU A 4 -5.18 -15.25 26.07
N ALA A 5 -4.53 -14.47 25.21
CA ALA A 5 -5.09 -14.06 23.93
C ALA A 5 -5.33 -15.28 23.01
N ILE A 6 -4.39 -16.23 22.93
CA ILE A 6 -4.57 -17.48 22.18
C ILE A 6 -5.80 -18.22 22.73
N ALA A 7 -5.92 -18.38 24.07
CA ALA A 7 -7.03 -19.08 24.68
C ALA A 7 -8.40 -18.44 24.35
N LYS A 8 -8.47 -17.10 24.26
CA LYS A 8 -9.66 -16.39 23.82
C LYS A 8 -9.97 -16.61 22.33
N VAL A 9 -8.97 -16.38 21.48
CA VAL A 9 -9.17 -16.38 20.02
C VAL A 9 -9.54 -17.77 19.50
N VAL A 10 -8.98 -18.86 20.05
CA VAL A 10 -9.33 -20.25 19.65
C VAL A 10 -10.77 -20.62 19.99
N THR A 11 -11.42 -19.93 20.93
CA THR A 11 -12.84 -20.09 21.23
C THR A 11 -13.76 -19.17 20.43
N GLY A 12 -13.21 -18.43 19.46
CA GLY A 12 -13.94 -17.48 18.63
C GLY A 12 -14.18 -16.12 19.30
N THR A 13 -13.57 -15.87 20.46
CA THR A 13 -13.74 -14.61 21.20
C THR A 13 -12.80 -13.54 20.65
N ASN A 14 -13.34 -12.35 20.34
CA ASN A 14 -12.58 -11.22 19.86
C ASN A 14 -11.70 -10.61 20.97
N LEU A 15 -10.56 -10.08 20.57
CA LEU A 15 -9.73 -9.27 21.45
C LEU A 15 -10.16 -7.79 21.37
N SER A 16 -10.05 -7.09 22.48
CA SER A 16 -10.08 -5.63 22.46
C SER A 16 -8.83 -5.06 21.80
N GLU A 17 -8.88 -3.79 21.38
CA GLU A 17 -7.72 -3.08 20.81
C GLU A 17 -6.52 -3.13 21.76
N ALA A 18 -6.75 -2.90 23.07
CA ALA A 18 -5.68 -2.94 24.08
C ALA A 18 -5.05 -4.33 24.26
N GLU A 19 -5.85 -5.41 24.18
CA GLU A 19 -5.33 -6.78 24.23
C GLU A 19 -4.48 -7.08 23.00
N ALA A 20 -4.94 -6.68 21.80
CA ALA A 20 -4.19 -6.84 20.55
C ALA A 20 -2.87 -6.04 20.56
N GLU A 21 -2.88 -4.81 21.09
CA GLU A 21 -1.67 -4.00 21.31
C GLU A 21 -0.68 -4.75 22.22
N GLY A 22 -1.15 -5.27 23.34
CA GLY A 22 -0.30 -5.99 24.28
C GLY A 22 0.36 -7.21 23.68
N VAL A 23 -0.39 -8.03 22.95
CA VAL A 23 0.17 -9.21 22.25
C VAL A 23 1.18 -8.80 21.18
N MET A 24 0.84 -7.80 20.36
CA MET A 24 1.77 -7.32 19.34
C MET A 24 3.05 -6.75 19.94
N ARG A 25 2.97 -6.13 21.11
CA ARG A 25 4.13 -5.61 21.84
C ARG A 25 5.04 -6.75 22.30
N GLU A 26 4.51 -7.83 22.90
CA GLU A 26 5.29 -9.02 23.24
C GLU A 26 5.99 -9.62 22.00
N ILE A 27 5.29 -9.70 20.85
CA ILE A 27 5.85 -10.20 19.60
C ILE A 27 6.99 -9.29 19.11
N MET A 28 6.76 -7.97 19.03
CA MET A 28 7.74 -7.03 18.51
C MET A 28 8.94 -6.80 19.43
N GLN A 29 8.87 -7.21 20.69
CA GLN A 29 9.97 -7.21 21.66
C GLN A 29 10.75 -8.53 21.69
N GLY A 30 10.24 -9.56 21.00
CA GLY A 30 10.86 -10.90 20.98
C GLY A 30 10.62 -11.70 22.25
N GLU A 31 9.59 -11.37 23.01
CA GLU A 31 9.20 -12.05 24.26
C GLU A 31 8.33 -13.27 24.00
N ALA A 32 7.65 -13.31 22.85
CA ALA A 32 6.84 -14.45 22.43
C ALA A 32 7.69 -15.49 21.68
N THR A 33 7.44 -16.78 21.94
CA THR A 33 8.10 -17.87 21.20
C THR A 33 7.48 -18.05 19.81
N ASP A 34 8.22 -18.65 18.88
CA ASP A 34 7.75 -18.93 17.51
C ASP A 34 6.45 -19.75 17.52
N ALA A 35 6.34 -20.74 18.42
CA ALA A 35 5.10 -21.51 18.58
C ALA A 35 3.90 -20.66 19.04
N GLN A 36 4.13 -19.70 19.94
CA GLN A 36 3.08 -18.80 20.40
C GLN A 36 2.66 -17.84 19.29
N ILE A 37 3.61 -17.29 18.54
CA ILE A 37 3.32 -16.40 17.41
C ILE A 37 2.52 -17.17 16.35
N ALA A 38 2.98 -18.36 15.94
CA ALA A 38 2.31 -19.19 14.95
C ALA A 38 0.87 -19.53 15.39
N ALA A 39 0.68 -19.97 16.65
CA ALA A 39 -0.64 -20.29 17.20
C ALA A 39 -1.57 -19.07 17.19
N TYR A 40 -1.09 -17.90 17.64
CA TYR A 40 -1.86 -16.66 17.71
C TYR A 40 -2.34 -16.19 16.34
N ILE A 41 -1.42 -16.05 15.38
CA ILE A 41 -1.77 -15.53 14.04
C ILE A 41 -2.60 -16.54 13.24
N THR A 42 -2.45 -17.84 13.48
CA THR A 42 -3.30 -18.87 12.87
C THR A 42 -4.71 -18.83 13.48
N ALA A 43 -4.82 -18.73 14.81
CA ALA A 43 -6.13 -18.63 15.48
C ALA A 43 -6.91 -17.37 15.03
N LEU A 44 -6.24 -16.21 14.94
CA LEU A 44 -6.84 -14.98 14.38
C LEU A 44 -7.35 -15.20 12.96
N ARG A 45 -6.55 -15.84 12.10
CA ARG A 45 -6.92 -16.12 10.71
C ARG A 45 -8.15 -17.04 10.62
N VAL A 46 -8.25 -18.06 11.46
CA VAL A 46 -9.38 -19.00 11.49
C VAL A 46 -10.66 -18.33 12.01
N LYS A 47 -10.54 -17.49 13.05
CA LYS A 47 -11.64 -16.72 13.61
C LYS A 47 -12.13 -15.62 12.64
N GLY A 48 -11.23 -15.02 11.90
CA GLY A 48 -11.40 -13.75 11.20
C GLY A 48 -11.02 -12.56 12.10
N GLU A 49 -10.14 -11.71 11.59
CA GLU A 49 -9.63 -10.53 12.30
C GLU A 49 -10.71 -9.43 12.39
N THR A 50 -10.77 -8.71 13.52
CA THR A 50 -11.66 -7.56 13.70
C THR A 50 -10.92 -6.23 13.49
N VAL A 51 -11.70 -5.14 13.38
CA VAL A 51 -11.14 -3.77 13.27
C VAL A 51 -10.24 -3.44 14.46
N GLU A 52 -10.67 -3.82 15.68
CA GLU A 52 -9.94 -3.57 16.92
C GLU A 52 -8.61 -4.33 16.96
N GLU A 53 -8.63 -5.61 16.57
CA GLU A 53 -7.44 -6.46 16.54
C GLU A 53 -6.41 -5.95 15.52
N ILE A 54 -6.87 -5.53 14.34
CA ILE A 54 -6.03 -4.94 13.29
C ILE A 54 -5.49 -3.58 13.75
N THR A 55 -6.35 -2.72 14.30
CA THR A 55 -5.96 -1.39 14.75
C THR A 55 -4.91 -1.45 15.85
N GLY A 56 -5.14 -2.24 16.90
CA GLY A 56 -4.20 -2.38 18.00
C GLY A 56 -2.84 -2.94 17.54
N SER A 57 -2.87 -3.96 16.68
CA SER A 57 -1.65 -4.52 16.10
C SER A 57 -0.88 -3.52 15.27
N ALA A 58 -1.55 -2.77 14.38
CA ALA A 58 -0.93 -1.75 13.54
C ALA A 58 -0.37 -0.58 14.36
N ARG A 59 -1.04 -0.18 15.44
CA ARG A 59 -0.59 0.90 16.32
C ARG A 59 0.78 0.60 16.93
N VAL A 60 0.98 -0.62 17.43
CA VAL A 60 2.27 -1.05 17.98
C VAL A 60 3.34 -1.14 16.89
N MET A 61 2.99 -1.63 15.70
CA MET A 61 3.95 -1.66 14.59
C MET A 61 4.37 -0.26 14.16
N ARG A 62 3.45 0.71 14.12
CA ARG A 62 3.78 2.13 13.88
C ARG A 62 4.70 2.69 14.97
N GLU A 63 4.42 2.40 16.24
CA GLU A 63 5.26 2.85 17.39
C GLU A 63 6.70 2.33 17.27
N LYS A 64 6.87 1.08 16.81
CA LYS A 64 8.18 0.42 16.69
C LYS A 64 8.90 0.68 15.37
N ALA A 65 8.24 1.32 14.41
CA ALA A 65 8.84 1.65 13.12
C ALA A 65 9.86 2.78 13.24
N VAL A 66 10.78 2.85 12.28
CA VAL A 66 11.60 4.04 12.06
C VAL A 66 10.70 5.17 11.59
N HIS A 67 10.67 6.29 12.28
CA HIS A 67 9.83 7.43 11.87
C HIS A 67 10.52 8.27 10.82
N ILE A 68 9.76 8.67 9.79
CA ILE A 68 10.19 9.55 8.70
C ILE A 68 9.34 10.83 8.76
N ARG A 69 9.99 11.98 8.82
CA ARG A 69 9.30 13.27 8.84
C ARG A 69 8.95 13.73 7.42
N LEU A 70 7.69 14.05 7.23
CA LEU A 70 7.17 14.63 5.98
C LEU A 70 6.32 15.82 6.31
N ASP A 71 6.74 16.99 5.85
CA ASP A 71 5.97 18.24 5.96
C ASP A 71 5.55 18.69 4.55
N ALA A 72 4.36 18.26 4.15
CA ALA A 72 3.79 18.61 2.86
C ALA A 72 2.27 18.77 2.98
N PRO A 73 1.66 19.80 2.33
CA PRO A 73 0.21 20.04 2.42
C PRO A 73 -0.61 18.92 1.80
N TYR A 74 -0.09 18.28 0.76
CA TYR A 74 -0.68 17.12 0.10
C TYR A 74 0.30 15.97 0.17
N GLN A 75 -0.09 14.88 0.83
CA GLN A 75 0.73 13.70 1.02
C GLN A 75 -0.11 12.43 0.90
N VAL A 76 0.48 11.35 0.38
CA VAL A 76 -0.23 10.08 0.20
C VAL A 76 0.72 8.89 0.22
N ASP A 77 0.18 7.72 0.63
CA ASP A 77 0.76 6.41 0.35
C ASP A 77 -0.09 5.66 -0.69
N THR A 78 0.57 4.91 -1.56
CA THR A 78 -0.06 4.06 -2.59
C THR A 78 0.26 2.57 -2.35
N CYS A 79 0.32 2.15 -1.08
CA CYS A 79 0.67 0.79 -0.69
C CYS A 79 -0.57 -0.09 -0.52
N GLY A 80 -0.65 -1.20 -1.29
CA GLY A 80 -1.65 -2.25 -1.13
C GLY A 80 -1.11 -3.49 -0.40
N THR A 81 -1.99 -4.47 -0.19
CA THR A 81 -1.64 -5.74 0.46
C THR A 81 -0.79 -6.65 -0.42
N GLY A 82 -0.90 -6.50 -1.72
CA GLY A 82 -0.38 -7.49 -2.66
C GLY A 82 -1.08 -8.85 -2.54
N GLY A 83 -0.56 -9.83 -3.26
CA GLY A 83 -1.01 -11.20 -3.09
C GLY A 83 -2.29 -11.58 -3.84
N ASP A 84 -2.74 -10.78 -4.77
CA ASP A 84 -3.92 -11.01 -5.62
C ASP A 84 -3.71 -12.10 -6.69
N MET A 85 -2.46 -12.50 -6.93
CA MET A 85 -2.04 -13.48 -7.96
C MET A 85 -2.39 -13.09 -9.42
N SER A 86 -2.68 -11.82 -9.67
CA SER A 86 -3.07 -11.32 -11.00
C SER A 86 -1.89 -11.17 -11.95
N HIS A 87 -0.66 -11.18 -11.42
CA HIS A 87 0.57 -11.06 -12.21
C HIS A 87 0.62 -9.81 -13.09
N THR A 88 0.02 -8.71 -12.65
CA THR A 88 0.06 -7.43 -13.34
C THR A 88 1.45 -6.79 -13.24
N PHE A 89 1.70 -5.79 -14.09
CA PHE A 89 2.85 -4.90 -13.86
C PHE A 89 2.65 -4.10 -12.56
N ASN A 90 3.71 -3.43 -12.07
CA ASN A 90 3.65 -2.71 -10.79
C ASN A 90 2.87 -1.40 -10.90
N ILE A 91 1.52 -1.51 -10.94
CA ILE A 91 0.57 -0.41 -11.15
C ILE A 91 0.78 0.66 -10.10
N SER A 92 0.66 0.34 -8.80
CA SER A 92 0.80 1.31 -7.71
C SER A 92 2.17 2.00 -7.66
N THR A 93 3.24 1.36 -8.16
CA THR A 93 4.56 1.97 -8.27
C THR A 93 4.60 3.00 -9.39
N THR A 94 3.99 2.71 -10.53
CA THR A 94 3.86 3.67 -11.64
C THR A 94 2.97 4.84 -11.23
N VAL A 95 1.84 4.56 -10.56
CA VAL A 95 0.92 5.56 -9.96
C VAL A 95 1.66 6.53 -9.05
N ALA A 96 2.59 6.04 -8.22
CA ALA A 96 3.34 6.89 -7.29
C ALA A 96 4.08 8.03 -8.00
N PHE A 97 4.71 7.77 -9.15
CA PHE A 97 5.38 8.81 -9.94
C PHE A 97 4.41 9.79 -10.59
N VAL A 98 3.25 9.32 -11.06
CA VAL A 98 2.22 10.17 -11.65
C VAL A 98 1.64 11.11 -10.59
N VAL A 99 1.30 10.58 -9.42
CA VAL A 99 0.77 11.35 -8.28
C VAL A 99 1.80 12.39 -7.79
N ALA A 100 3.08 12.00 -7.71
CA ALA A 100 4.15 12.93 -7.38
C ALA A 100 4.32 14.01 -8.45
N GLY A 101 4.21 13.66 -9.73
CA GLY A 101 4.22 14.59 -10.86
C GLY A 101 3.08 15.60 -10.82
N ALA A 102 1.93 15.22 -10.27
CA ALA A 102 0.78 16.12 -10.04
C ALA A 102 0.94 17.02 -8.79
N GLY A 103 2.09 16.97 -8.11
CA GLY A 103 2.41 17.86 -7.00
C GLY A 103 1.91 17.40 -5.62
N VAL A 104 1.74 16.09 -5.43
CA VAL A 104 1.46 15.46 -4.13
C VAL A 104 2.71 14.75 -3.64
N ALA A 105 3.11 14.94 -2.39
CA ALA A 105 4.23 14.20 -1.82
C ALA A 105 3.85 12.72 -1.61
N VAL A 106 4.66 11.81 -2.15
CA VAL A 106 4.41 10.36 -2.08
C VAL A 106 5.43 9.68 -1.20
N ALA A 107 5.01 9.27 0.00
CA ALA A 107 5.80 8.41 0.87
C ALA A 107 5.40 6.95 0.62
N LYS A 108 5.93 6.36 -0.46
CA LYS A 108 5.52 5.01 -0.86
C LYS A 108 6.12 3.95 0.05
N HIS A 109 5.30 3.34 0.89
CA HIS A 109 5.69 2.13 1.62
C HIS A 109 5.64 0.91 0.70
N GLY A 110 6.59 0.00 0.83
CA GLY A 110 6.61 -1.19 -0.02
C GLY A 110 7.70 -2.19 0.31
N ASN A 111 7.64 -3.33 -0.39
CA ASN A 111 8.53 -4.46 -0.15
C ASN A 111 8.90 -5.15 -1.46
N ARG A 112 9.80 -6.15 -1.36
CA ARG A 112 9.98 -7.16 -2.41
C ARG A 112 8.75 -8.06 -2.50
N SER A 113 8.56 -8.68 -3.65
CA SER A 113 7.49 -9.66 -3.80
C SER A 113 7.73 -10.92 -2.95
N VAL A 114 6.65 -11.46 -2.40
CA VAL A 114 6.63 -12.79 -1.74
C VAL A 114 6.04 -13.85 -2.68
N SER A 115 5.10 -13.47 -3.54
CA SER A 115 4.31 -14.40 -4.36
C SER A 115 4.34 -14.09 -5.86
N SER A 116 4.63 -12.85 -6.27
CA SER A 116 4.75 -12.45 -7.68
C SER A 116 6.20 -12.42 -8.15
N LYS A 117 6.41 -12.26 -9.46
CA LYS A 117 7.76 -12.21 -10.07
C LYS A 117 8.53 -10.92 -9.76
N SER A 118 7.83 -9.85 -9.35
CA SER A 118 8.43 -8.54 -9.09
C SER A 118 7.57 -7.73 -8.11
N GLY A 119 8.16 -7.32 -6.98
CA GLY A 119 7.57 -6.35 -6.04
C GLY A 119 7.96 -4.92 -6.38
N SER A 120 7.43 -3.96 -5.62
CA SER A 120 7.75 -2.53 -5.81
C SER A 120 9.25 -2.25 -5.65
N ALA A 121 9.92 -2.88 -4.70
CA ALA A 121 11.36 -2.75 -4.48
C ALA A 121 12.16 -3.23 -5.69
N ASP A 122 11.77 -4.36 -6.28
CA ASP A 122 12.49 -4.97 -7.38
C ASP A 122 12.41 -4.10 -8.65
N VAL A 123 11.24 -3.57 -8.97
CA VAL A 123 11.08 -2.69 -10.13
C VAL A 123 11.79 -1.33 -9.95
N LEU A 124 11.78 -0.77 -8.73
CA LEU A 124 12.51 0.47 -8.45
C LEU A 124 14.02 0.29 -8.59
N GLN A 125 14.57 -0.83 -8.15
CA GLN A 125 15.98 -1.17 -8.40
C GLN A 125 16.26 -1.34 -9.90
N ALA A 126 15.38 -1.97 -10.67
CA ALA A 126 15.52 -2.11 -12.11
C ALA A 126 15.45 -0.76 -12.84
N LEU A 127 14.72 0.23 -12.29
CA LEU A 127 14.73 1.62 -12.77
C LEU A 127 15.99 2.40 -12.37
N GLY A 128 16.88 1.80 -11.57
CA GLY A 128 18.12 2.41 -11.11
C GLY A 128 17.99 3.26 -9.85
N ILE A 129 16.95 3.08 -9.08
CA ILE A 129 16.74 3.76 -7.79
C ILE A 129 17.38 2.93 -6.68
N ASN A 130 18.22 3.56 -5.85
CA ASN A 130 18.71 2.95 -4.62
C ASN A 130 17.59 2.96 -3.56
N ILE A 131 17.15 1.77 -3.15
CA ILE A 131 16.06 1.60 -2.18
C ILE A 131 16.57 1.48 -0.73
N GLU A 132 17.88 1.34 -0.54
CA GLU A 132 18.50 1.12 0.77
C GLU A 132 19.14 2.42 1.26
N MET A 133 18.30 3.41 1.58
CA MET A 133 18.75 4.70 2.11
C MET A 133 18.47 4.81 3.62
N PRO A 134 19.34 5.47 4.39
CA PRO A 134 19.08 5.76 5.79
C PRO A 134 17.92 6.76 5.92
N SER A 135 17.27 6.76 7.09
CA SER A 135 16.04 7.53 7.34
C SER A 135 16.17 9.04 7.04
N HIS A 136 17.27 9.67 7.43
CA HIS A 136 17.48 11.10 7.16
C HIS A 136 17.53 11.41 5.65
N ARG A 137 18.13 10.53 4.84
CA ARG A 137 18.18 10.69 3.38
C ARG A 137 16.79 10.48 2.74
N LEU A 138 15.95 9.63 3.34
CA LEU A 138 14.55 9.47 2.91
C LEU A 138 13.74 10.73 3.20
N GLU A 139 13.95 11.37 4.37
CA GLU A 139 13.33 12.65 4.71
C GLU A 139 13.75 13.76 3.72
N GLU A 140 15.05 13.86 3.43
CA GLU A 140 15.56 14.80 2.43
C GLU A 140 14.95 14.54 1.05
N CYS A 141 14.89 13.28 0.61
CA CYS A 141 14.30 12.90 -0.67
C CYS A 141 12.81 13.29 -0.76
N LEU A 142 12.03 13.03 0.29
CA LEU A 142 10.63 13.45 0.35
C LEU A 142 10.46 14.97 0.25
N ASN A 143 11.32 15.73 0.92
CA ASN A 143 11.23 17.19 0.94
C ASN A 143 11.78 17.84 -0.34
N GLU A 144 12.88 17.33 -0.93
CA GLU A 144 13.47 17.89 -2.14
C GLU A 144 12.75 17.43 -3.41
N VAL A 145 12.47 16.11 -3.51
CA VAL A 145 11.95 15.48 -4.72
C VAL A 145 10.41 15.36 -4.69
N GLY A 146 9.85 15.19 -3.50
CA GLY A 146 8.42 14.97 -3.31
C GLY A 146 7.99 13.50 -3.46
N ILE A 147 8.93 12.57 -3.56
CA ILE A 147 8.67 11.13 -3.55
C ILE A 147 9.85 10.39 -2.93
N ALA A 148 9.58 9.40 -2.06
CA ALA A 148 10.58 8.44 -1.61
C ALA A 148 9.96 7.05 -1.42
N PHE A 149 10.81 6.02 -1.49
CA PHE A 149 10.44 4.64 -1.24
C PHE A 149 10.87 4.20 0.16
N LEU A 150 9.90 3.89 0.99
CA LEU A 150 10.11 3.43 2.36
C LEU A 150 10.15 1.90 2.36
N PHE A 151 11.38 1.36 2.26
CA PHE A 151 11.59 -0.08 2.14
C PHE A 151 11.29 -0.79 3.46
N ALA A 152 10.24 -1.60 3.52
CA ALA A 152 9.68 -2.19 4.74
C ALA A 152 10.72 -2.90 5.64
N PRO A 153 11.68 -3.71 5.12
CA PRO A 153 12.69 -4.34 5.96
C PRO A 153 13.59 -3.36 6.73
N MET A 154 13.86 -2.18 6.15
CA MET A 154 14.66 -1.15 6.82
C MET A 154 13.83 -0.37 7.87
N MET A 155 12.53 -0.23 7.61
CA MET A 155 11.62 0.58 8.43
C MET A 155 11.09 -0.19 9.66
N HIS A 156 10.91 -1.51 9.53
CA HIS A 156 10.25 -2.36 10.53
C HIS A 156 11.18 -3.47 11.03
N GLN A 157 12.28 -3.10 11.68
CA GLN A 157 13.30 -4.06 12.15
C GLN A 157 12.75 -5.09 13.16
N ALA A 158 11.74 -4.72 13.96
CA ALA A 158 11.09 -5.61 14.91
C ALA A 158 10.35 -6.78 14.24
N MET A 159 10.03 -6.69 12.95
CA MET A 159 9.41 -7.77 12.19
C MET A 159 10.28 -9.05 12.11
N LYS A 160 11.58 -8.95 12.40
CA LYS A 160 12.49 -10.11 12.45
C LYS A 160 11.97 -11.23 13.36
N TYR A 161 11.25 -10.90 14.42
CA TYR A 161 10.69 -11.86 15.36
C TYR A 161 9.46 -12.61 14.82
N ALA A 162 8.76 -12.06 13.84
CA ALA A 162 7.57 -12.67 13.24
C ALA A 162 7.84 -13.37 11.90
N ILE A 163 8.99 -13.14 11.26
CA ILE A 163 9.31 -13.67 9.91
C ILE A 163 9.42 -15.20 9.92
N GLY A 164 10.11 -15.79 10.92
CA GLY A 164 10.28 -17.24 11.07
C GLY A 164 8.93 -17.96 11.10
N PRO A 165 8.11 -17.75 12.15
CA PRO A 165 6.78 -18.33 12.26
C PRO A 165 5.89 -18.16 11.03
N ARG A 166 5.85 -16.95 10.45
CA ARG A 166 5.07 -16.66 9.24
C ARG A 166 5.49 -17.51 8.04
N ARG A 167 6.80 -17.69 7.85
CA ARG A 167 7.35 -18.49 6.76
C ARG A 167 7.03 -19.97 6.93
N GLU A 168 7.16 -20.48 8.15
CA GLU A 168 6.95 -21.89 8.46
C GLU A 168 5.49 -22.29 8.29
N ILE A 169 4.53 -21.48 8.73
CA ILE A 169 3.09 -21.77 8.58
C ILE A 169 2.60 -21.59 7.14
N GLY A 170 3.22 -20.73 6.33
CA GLY A 170 2.98 -20.60 4.89
C GLY A 170 1.58 -20.12 4.46
N ILE A 171 0.76 -19.59 5.38
CA ILE A 171 -0.60 -19.08 5.10
C ILE A 171 -0.66 -17.57 5.22
N ARG A 172 -1.72 -16.97 4.68
CA ARG A 172 -2.04 -15.57 4.94
C ARG A 172 -2.52 -15.39 6.37
N THR A 173 -2.02 -14.33 7.02
CA THR A 173 -2.34 -13.98 8.41
C THR A 173 -2.56 -12.48 8.53
N ILE A 174 -2.87 -11.98 9.72
CA ILE A 174 -3.00 -10.55 10.02
C ILE A 174 -1.81 -9.72 9.48
N PHE A 175 -0.60 -10.27 9.46
CA PHE A 175 0.58 -9.58 8.92
C PHE A 175 0.51 -9.26 7.42
N ASN A 176 -0.38 -9.90 6.66
CA ASN A 176 -0.57 -9.57 5.25
C ASN A 176 -1.38 -8.29 5.03
N VAL A 177 -2.16 -7.88 6.04
CA VAL A 177 -2.93 -6.63 5.99
C VAL A 177 -2.29 -5.51 6.81
N LEU A 178 -1.41 -5.83 7.77
CA LEU A 178 -0.77 -4.84 8.64
C LEU A 178 0.26 -3.96 7.90
N GLY A 179 0.97 -4.51 6.92
CA GLY A 179 2.02 -3.78 6.20
C GLY A 179 1.55 -2.40 5.67
N PRO A 180 0.50 -2.33 4.85
CA PRO A 180 -0.01 -1.07 4.34
C PRO A 180 -0.54 -0.10 5.40
N LEU A 181 -0.91 -0.60 6.58
CA LEU A 181 -1.40 0.23 7.70
C LEU A 181 -0.29 0.91 8.49
N THR A 182 0.98 0.59 8.21
CA THR A 182 2.11 0.95 9.07
C THR A 182 3.15 1.83 8.38
N ASN A 183 2.70 2.74 7.51
CA ASN A 183 3.59 3.66 6.81
C ASN A 183 4.44 4.48 7.79
N PRO A 184 5.79 4.43 7.66
CA PRO A 184 6.71 5.10 8.59
C PRO A 184 6.65 6.63 8.59
N ALA A 185 6.17 7.23 7.50
CA ALA A 185 6.01 8.69 7.41
C ALA A 185 4.70 9.19 8.06
N GLY A 186 3.86 8.27 8.57
CA GLY A 186 2.61 8.63 9.24
C GLY A 186 1.64 9.42 8.36
N VAL A 187 1.72 9.23 7.02
CA VAL A 187 0.82 9.90 6.08
C VAL A 187 -0.64 9.64 6.43
N LYS A 188 -1.47 10.66 6.33
CA LYS A 188 -2.89 10.60 6.71
C LYS A 188 -3.82 10.37 5.54
N ALA A 189 -3.28 10.23 4.33
CA ALA A 189 -4.03 9.92 3.13
C ALA A 189 -3.46 8.67 2.46
N GLN A 190 -4.33 7.78 1.97
CA GLN A 190 -3.90 6.53 1.35
C GLN A 190 -4.89 6.03 0.30
N ILE A 191 -4.36 5.50 -0.81
CA ILE A 191 -5.06 4.52 -1.63
C ILE A 191 -4.45 3.14 -1.32
N MET A 192 -5.29 2.18 -0.95
CA MET A 192 -4.88 0.86 -0.50
C MET A 192 -5.65 -0.23 -1.25
N GLY A 193 -4.95 -0.94 -2.11
CA GLY A 193 -5.51 -2.12 -2.76
C GLY A 193 -5.50 -3.34 -1.85
N VAL A 194 -6.55 -4.16 -1.90
CA VAL A 194 -6.68 -5.37 -1.08
C VAL A 194 -7.08 -6.58 -1.92
N TYR A 195 -6.54 -7.75 -1.55
CA TYR A 195 -6.74 -9.01 -2.28
C TYR A 195 -8.14 -9.63 -2.13
N ALA A 196 -9.03 -9.08 -1.30
CA ALA A 196 -10.37 -9.59 -1.07
C ALA A 196 -11.35 -8.45 -0.76
N ALA A 197 -12.56 -8.53 -1.31
CA ALA A 197 -13.55 -7.46 -1.23
C ALA A 197 -14.07 -7.18 0.19
N ASP A 198 -14.13 -8.20 1.04
CA ASP A 198 -14.56 -8.10 2.45
C ASP A 198 -13.58 -7.31 3.33
N LEU A 199 -12.31 -7.23 2.92
CA LEU A 199 -11.30 -6.44 3.61
C LEU A 199 -11.46 -4.93 3.41
N THR A 200 -12.18 -4.47 2.39
CA THR A 200 -12.24 -3.04 2.05
C THR A 200 -12.79 -2.20 3.20
N THR A 201 -13.96 -2.52 3.70
CA THR A 201 -14.61 -1.79 4.81
C THR A 201 -13.84 -1.95 6.13
N LEU A 202 -13.34 -3.17 6.38
CA LEU A 202 -12.57 -3.50 7.59
C LEU A 202 -11.32 -2.61 7.71
N LEU A 203 -10.55 -2.53 6.62
CA LEU A 203 -9.27 -1.79 6.61
C LEU A 203 -9.48 -0.27 6.47
N ALA A 204 -10.56 0.17 5.82
CA ALA A 204 -10.94 1.59 5.81
C ALA A 204 -11.24 2.10 7.23
N ARG A 205 -11.96 1.32 8.03
CA ARG A 205 -12.21 1.63 9.46
C ARG A 205 -10.93 1.62 10.28
N ALA A 206 -10.08 0.60 10.09
CA ALA A 206 -8.79 0.53 10.79
C ALA A 206 -7.89 1.72 10.47
N LEU A 207 -7.81 2.17 9.19
CA LEU A 207 -7.10 3.37 8.81
C LEU A 207 -7.65 4.63 9.49
N GLY A 208 -8.98 4.74 9.60
CA GLY A 208 -9.63 5.82 10.34
C GLY A 208 -9.24 5.84 11.81
N ASN A 209 -9.29 4.69 12.50
CA ASN A 209 -8.88 4.54 13.90
C ASN A 209 -7.38 4.83 14.12
N LEU A 210 -6.58 4.64 13.08
CA LEU A 210 -5.14 4.96 13.06
C LEU A 210 -4.84 6.42 12.72
N GLY A 211 -5.88 7.26 12.54
CA GLY A 211 -5.76 8.70 12.36
C GLY A 211 -5.63 9.17 10.92
N SER A 212 -6.01 8.34 9.94
CA SER A 212 -6.14 8.79 8.55
C SER A 212 -7.23 9.86 8.43
N THR A 213 -7.02 10.86 7.58
CA THR A 213 -8.04 11.86 7.26
C THR A 213 -8.91 11.41 6.09
N ARG A 214 -8.30 10.73 5.11
CA ARG A 214 -8.99 10.13 3.98
C ARG A 214 -8.24 8.90 3.48
N ALA A 215 -8.96 7.80 3.28
CA ALA A 215 -8.41 6.57 2.73
C ALA A 215 -9.42 5.93 1.78
N LEU A 216 -8.95 5.52 0.61
CA LEU A 216 -9.71 4.71 -0.33
C LEU A 216 -9.15 3.29 -0.30
N VAL A 217 -9.90 2.35 0.24
CA VAL A 217 -9.53 0.92 0.22
C VAL A 217 -10.30 0.25 -0.91
N VAL A 218 -9.58 -0.36 -1.84
CA VAL A 218 -10.12 -0.75 -3.13
C VAL A 218 -9.90 -2.23 -3.44
N HIS A 219 -10.84 -2.83 -4.17
CA HIS A 219 -10.73 -4.20 -4.68
C HIS A 219 -11.44 -4.32 -6.01
N GLY A 220 -10.72 -4.68 -7.06
CA GLY A 220 -11.30 -5.02 -8.37
C GLY A 220 -12.11 -6.31 -8.30
N MET A 221 -13.34 -6.30 -8.81
CA MET A 221 -14.21 -7.49 -8.74
C MET A 221 -13.75 -8.62 -9.68
N ASP A 222 -12.72 -8.38 -10.47
CA ASP A 222 -11.93 -9.38 -11.20
C ASP A 222 -10.81 -10.04 -10.36
N GLY A 223 -10.70 -9.64 -9.09
CA GLY A 223 -9.72 -10.16 -8.11
C GLY A 223 -8.47 -9.30 -7.93
N LEU A 224 -8.35 -8.19 -8.66
CA LEU A 224 -7.19 -7.30 -8.62
C LEU A 224 -7.17 -6.47 -7.32
N ASP A 225 -6.00 -6.33 -6.69
CA ASP A 225 -5.79 -5.44 -5.54
C ASP A 225 -5.48 -3.99 -5.94
N GLU A 226 -6.17 -3.50 -6.98
CA GLU A 226 -6.11 -2.12 -7.50
C GLU A 226 -7.50 -1.71 -8.00
N ILE A 227 -7.70 -0.47 -8.39
CA ILE A 227 -8.86 -0.08 -9.19
C ILE A 227 -8.67 -0.65 -10.59
N THR A 228 -9.54 -1.58 -10.97
CA THR A 228 -9.43 -2.29 -12.25
C THR A 228 -10.07 -1.52 -13.41
N ILE A 229 -9.64 -1.84 -14.64
CA ILE A 229 -10.29 -1.40 -15.88
C ILE A 229 -11.02 -2.55 -16.60
N THR A 230 -11.07 -3.75 -16.00
CA THR A 230 -11.67 -4.94 -16.65
C THR A 230 -13.06 -5.24 -16.10
N GLU A 231 -13.39 -4.75 -14.93
CA GLU A 231 -14.64 -4.97 -14.21
C GLU A 231 -14.90 -3.75 -13.28
N ARG A 232 -15.98 -3.77 -12.53
CA ARG A 232 -16.21 -2.79 -11.46
C ARG A 232 -15.23 -2.99 -10.32
N THR A 233 -14.97 -1.91 -9.59
CA THR A 233 -14.16 -1.91 -8.38
C THR A 233 -15.02 -1.55 -7.18
N ARG A 234 -14.93 -2.33 -6.11
CA ARG A 234 -15.48 -1.95 -4.80
C ARG A 234 -14.51 -0.98 -4.13
N ILE A 235 -15.05 0.11 -3.59
CA ILE A 235 -14.31 1.11 -2.83
C ILE A 235 -15.00 1.29 -1.48
N SER A 236 -14.21 1.22 -0.40
CA SER A 236 -14.60 1.68 0.93
C SER A 236 -13.79 2.94 1.23
N GLU A 237 -14.44 4.09 1.17
CA GLU A 237 -13.81 5.38 1.42
C GLU A 237 -14.03 5.80 2.87
N TYR A 238 -12.96 5.89 3.65
CA TYR A 238 -12.97 6.57 4.94
C TYR A 238 -12.73 8.06 4.72
N ARG A 239 -13.64 8.86 5.23
CA ARG A 239 -13.55 10.32 5.23
C ARG A 239 -14.41 10.91 6.34
N ASP A 240 -13.91 11.95 7.01
CA ASP A 240 -14.65 12.72 8.02
C ASP A 240 -15.33 11.86 9.10
N GLY A 241 -14.62 10.80 9.57
CA GLY A 241 -15.08 9.91 10.63
C GLY A 241 -16.03 8.79 10.19
N SER A 242 -16.33 8.68 8.90
CA SER A 242 -17.25 7.67 8.36
C SER A 242 -16.64 6.87 7.21
N VAL A 243 -17.17 5.66 7.00
CA VAL A 243 -16.84 4.82 5.83
C VAL A 243 -18.05 4.77 4.92
N ASN A 244 -17.82 5.08 3.63
CA ASN A 244 -18.83 4.98 2.58
C ASN A 244 -18.40 3.91 1.57
N ASP A 245 -19.26 2.91 1.35
CA ASP A 245 -19.03 1.83 0.40
C ASP A 245 -19.75 2.11 -0.92
N TYR A 246 -19.02 2.02 -2.03
CA TYR A 246 -19.58 2.21 -3.37
C TYR A 246 -18.80 1.42 -4.41
N TYR A 247 -19.34 1.38 -5.63
CA TYR A 247 -18.70 0.77 -6.78
C TYR A 247 -18.47 1.82 -7.86
N ILE A 248 -17.38 1.65 -8.59
CA ILE A 248 -17.09 2.40 -9.82
C ILE A 248 -16.80 1.41 -10.95
N HIS A 249 -17.01 1.86 -12.18
CA HIS A 249 -16.66 1.13 -13.40
C HIS A 249 -15.89 2.07 -14.35
N PRO A 250 -14.95 1.59 -15.17
CA PRO A 250 -14.20 2.44 -16.11
C PRO A 250 -15.09 3.29 -17.02
N SER A 251 -16.25 2.77 -17.44
CA SER A 251 -17.21 3.50 -18.26
C SER A 251 -17.82 4.73 -17.58
N ASP A 252 -17.79 4.84 -16.25
CA ASP A 252 -18.27 6.03 -15.53
C ASP A 252 -17.39 7.26 -15.82
N PHE A 253 -16.21 7.01 -16.37
CA PHE A 253 -15.16 8.00 -16.65
C PHE A 253 -14.74 8.03 -18.12
N ASP A 254 -15.55 7.46 -19.01
CA ASP A 254 -15.28 7.39 -20.44
C ASP A 254 -13.99 6.63 -20.81
N LEU A 255 -13.53 5.74 -19.90
CA LEU A 255 -12.39 4.85 -20.14
C LEU A 255 -12.87 3.53 -20.78
N PRO A 256 -12.18 3.04 -21.82
CA PRO A 256 -12.54 1.76 -22.42
C PRO A 256 -12.27 0.61 -21.44
N ALA A 257 -13.13 -0.41 -21.47
CA ALA A 257 -12.88 -1.64 -20.74
C ALA A 257 -11.65 -2.35 -21.33
N GLY A 258 -10.69 -2.70 -20.48
CA GLY A 258 -9.51 -3.48 -20.83
C GLY A 258 -9.73 -4.98 -20.66
N LYS A 259 -8.69 -5.75 -20.95
CA LYS A 259 -8.62 -7.20 -20.68
C LYS A 259 -7.51 -7.47 -19.68
N ALA A 260 -7.66 -8.49 -18.85
CA ALA A 260 -6.62 -8.90 -17.91
C ALA A 260 -5.25 -9.17 -18.58
N SER A 261 -5.27 -9.64 -19.84
CA SER A 261 -4.03 -9.82 -20.64
C SER A 261 -3.27 -8.53 -20.90
N ASP A 262 -3.96 -7.39 -20.99
CA ASP A 262 -3.36 -6.09 -21.30
C ASP A 262 -2.55 -5.54 -20.13
N LEU A 263 -2.90 -5.99 -18.92
CA LEU A 263 -2.30 -5.56 -17.65
C LEU A 263 -1.15 -6.46 -17.18
N LYS A 264 -0.91 -7.57 -17.87
CA LYS A 264 0.16 -8.51 -17.50
C LYS A 264 1.51 -7.82 -17.46
N GLY A 265 2.22 -8.07 -16.35
CA GLY A 265 3.63 -7.77 -16.16
C GLY A 265 4.51 -8.98 -16.40
N GLY A 266 5.77 -8.82 -16.05
CA GLY A 266 6.78 -9.84 -16.14
C GLY A 266 7.75 -9.80 -14.96
N ASP A 267 9.03 -9.90 -15.24
CA ASP A 267 10.08 -9.69 -14.26
C ASP A 267 10.29 -8.18 -13.95
N ALA A 268 11.21 -7.88 -13.06
CA ALA A 268 11.47 -6.50 -12.65
C ALA A 268 11.92 -5.60 -13.79
N LYS A 269 12.66 -6.13 -14.77
CA LYS A 269 13.15 -5.36 -15.93
C LYS A 269 12.02 -5.09 -16.91
N GLU A 270 11.19 -6.10 -17.19
CA GLU A 270 10.02 -5.95 -18.04
C GLU A 270 9.03 -4.93 -17.44
N ASN A 271 8.79 -5.00 -16.13
CA ASN A 271 7.91 -4.06 -15.43
C ASN A 271 8.50 -2.64 -15.38
N ALA A 272 9.82 -2.50 -15.29
CA ALA A 272 10.48 -1.20 -15.40
C ALA A 272 10.29 -0.57 -16.79
N VAL A 273 10.36 -1.36 -17.86
CA VAL A 273 10.07 -0.89 -19.22
C VAL A 273 8.63 -0.43 -19.34
N ILE A 274 7.66 -1.21 -18.84
CA ILE A 274 6.23 -0.83 -18.84
C ILE A 274 6.01 0.48 -18.08
N THR A 275 6.62 0.64 -16.90
CA THR A 275 6.56 1.89 -16.13
C THR A 275 7.06 3.09 -16.95
N LEU A 276 8.20 2.94 -17.62
CA LEU A 276 8.77 3.99 -18.49
C LEU A 276 7.88 4.31 -19.70
N GLU A 277 7.26 3.30 -20.32
CA GLU A 277 6.32 3.48 -21.43
C GLU A 277 5.10 4.32 -21.00
N VAL A 278 4.50 3.98 -19.87
CA VAL A 278 3.36 4.74 -19.31
C VAL A 278 3.76 6.18 -18.98
N LEU A 279 4.90 6.37 -18.30
CA LEU A 279 5.38 7.71 -17.92
C LEU A 279 5.81 8.56 -19.13
N LYS A 280 6.12 7.94 -20.28
CA LYS A 280 6.36 8.62 -21.57
C LYS A 280 5.07 8.95 -22.33
N GLY A 281 3.91 8.62 -21.78
CA GLY A 281 2.62 8.95 -22.38
C GLY A 281 2.07 7.90 -23.35
N GLN A 282 2.63 6.68 -23.40
CA GLN A 282 2.08 5.62 -24.25
C GLN A 282 0.60 5.38 -23.90
N VAL A 283 -0.29 5.56 -24.86
CA VAL A 283 -1.73 5.34 -24.71
C VAL A 283 -2.09 3.87 -24.66
N GLY A 284 -3.22 3.56 -24.03
CA GLY A 284 -3.78 2.20 -23.94
C GLY A 284 -4.07 1.74 -22.53
N PRO A 285 -4.49 0.48 -22.36
CA PRO A 285 -5.00 -0.03 -21.07
C PRO A 285 -4.08 0.15 -19.87
N ARG A 286 -2.76 0.07 -20.07
CA ARG A 286 -1.77 0.28 -19.00
C ARG A 286 -1.74 1.73 -18.50
N ARG A 287 -1.93 2.70 -19.40
CA ARG A 287 -2.08 4.10 -19.03
C ARG A 287 -3.42 4.33 -18.33
N ASP A 288 -4.50 3.75 -18.85
CA ASP A 288 -5.86 3.95 -18.35
C ASP A 288 -5.99 3.48 -16.90
N ILE A 289 -5.46 2.30 -16.56
CA ILE A 289 -5.47 1.82 -15.17
C ILE A 289 -4.61 2.70 -14.25
N VAL A 290 -3.49 3.23 -14.74
CA VAL A 290 -2.64 4.15 -13.97
C VAL A 290 -3.36 5.47 -13.74
N LEU A 291 -4.07 6.02 -14.74
CA LEU A 291 -4.87 7.24 -14.59
C LEU A 291 -5.93 7.09 -13.51
N LEU A 292 -6.65 5.96 -13.51
CA LEU A 292 -7.75 5.71 -12.58
C LEU A 292 -7.25 5.54 -11.14
N ASN A 293 -6.17 4.79 -10.94
CA ASN A 293 -5.56 4.63 -9.62
C ASN A 293 -4.85 5.90 -9.13
N ALA A 294 -4.22 6.67 -10.03
CA ALA A 294 -3.64 7.97 -9.68
C ALA A 294 -4.72 8.97 -9.28
N ALA A 295 -5.88 8.95 -9.94
CA ALA A 295 -7.02 9.78 -9.57
C ALA A 295 -7.45 9.51 -8.11
N ALA A 296 -7.57 8.25 -7.72
CA ALA A 296 -7.89 7.89 -6.34
C ALA A 296 -6.82 8.38 -5.34
N GLY A 297 -5.53 8.26 -5.69
CA GLY A 297 -4.44 8.80 -4.87
C GLY A 297 -4.50 10.32 -4.72
N LEU A 298 -4.80 11.04 -5.80
CA LEU A 298 -4.97 12.49 -5.79
C LEU A 298 -6.21 12.93 -4.99
N MET A 299 -7.30 12.16 -5.06
CA MET A 299 -8.50 12.36 -4.24
C MET A 299 -8.22 12.12 -2.76
N ALA A 300 -7.53 11.03 -2.42
CA ALA A 300 -7.14 10.74 -1.04
C ALA A 300 -6.33 11.89 -0.45
N ALA A 301 -5.36 12.40 -1.18
CA ALA A 301 -4.53 13.54 -0.79
C ALA A 301 -5.28 14.88 -0.73
N GLY A 302 -6.53 14.96 -1.21
CA GLY A 302 -7.30 16.20 -1.30
C GLY A 302 -6.88 17.13 -2.45
N LYS A 303 -6.07 16.64 -3.40
CA LYS A 303 -5.61 17.41 -4.57
C LYS A 303 -6.65 17.42 -5.68
N ALA A 304 -7.45 16.37 -5.81
CA ALA A 304 -8.56 16.26 -6.74
C ALA A 304 -9.89 16.22 -5.99
N LYS A 305 -10.92 16.85 -6.56
CA LYS A 305 -12.27 16.88 -5.98
C LYS A 305 -13.05 15.58 -6.19
N ASP A 306 -12.87 14.96 -7.35
CA ASP A 306 -13.53 13.74 -7.79
C ASP A 306 -12.63 12.94 -8.76
N PHE A 307 -13.07 11.75 -9.19
CA PHE A 307 -12.32 10.90 -10.11
C PHE A 307 -12.04 11.58 -11.45
N ARG A 308 -13.00 12.31 -12.03
CA ARG A 308 -12.80 12.97 -13.34
C ARG A 308 -11.72 14.05 -13.26
N ASP A 309 -11.73 14.84 -12.20
CA ASP A 309 -10.67 15.84 -11.96
C ASP A 309 -9.31 15.15 -11.70
N GLY A 310 -9.31 14.05 -10.94
CA GLY A 310 -8.11 13.25 -10.69
C GLY A 310 -7.52 12.62 -11.95
N ILE A 311 -8.35 12.05 -12.82
CA ILE A 311 -7.93 11.49 -14.13
C ILE A 311 -7.31 12.59 -14.99
N ARG A 312 -7.92 13.77 -15.06
CA ARG A 312 -7.37 14.92 -15.78
C ARG A 312 -5.99 15.32 -15.25
N LEU A 313 -5.86 15.51 -13.93
CA LEU A 313 -4.58 15.88 -13.29
C LEU A 313 -3.50 14.81 -13.50
N ALA A 314 -3.87 13.55 -13.43
CA ALA A 314 -2.96 12.43 -13.71
C ALA A 314 -2.50 12.41 -15.18
N GLY A 315 -3.45 12.66 -16.11
CA GLY A 315 -3.16 12.82 -17.53
C GLY A 315 -2.17 13.96 -17.79
N ASP A 316 -2.44 15.12 -17.21
CA ASP A 316 -1.56 16.30 -17.31
C ASP A 316 -0.13 15.99 -16.77
N ALA A 317 -0.04 15.24 -15.67
CA ALA A 317 1.27 14.87 -15.09
C ALA A 317 2.06 13.89 -15.97
N ILE A 318 1.38 13.00 -16.71
CA ILE A 318 2.01 12.11 -17.69
C ILE A 318 2.40 12.92 -18.92
N ASP A 319 1.47 13.64 -19.53
CA ASP A 319 1.64 14.29 -20.85
C ASP A 319 2.64 15.45 -20.81
N SER A 320 2.75 16.15 -19.68
CA SER A 320 3.80 17.14 -19.45
C SER A 320 5.19 16.54 -19.15
N GLY A 321 5.28 15.24 -18.94
CA GLY A 321 6.49 14.56 -18.48
C GLY A 321 6.84 14.78 -17.00
N ALA A 322 5.94 15.38 -16.20
CA ALA A 322 6.19 15.65 -14.79
C ALA A 322 6.37 14.36 -13.96
N GLY A 323 5.61 13.30 -14.26
CA GLY A 323 5.78 11.99 -13.64
C GLY A 323 7.15 11.36 -13.95
N MET A 324 7.59 11.43 -15.21
CA MET A 324 8.92 10.98 -15.63
C MET A 324 10.03 11.77 -14.95
N LYS A 325 9.87 13.09 -14.84
CA LYS A 325 10.81 13.97 -14.14
C LYS A 325 10.98 13.55 -12.68
N LYS A 326 9.90 13.18 -11.98
CA LYS A 326 9.97 12.68 -10.60
C LYS A 326 10.77 11.38 -10.47
N LEU A 327 10.63 10.47 -11.42
CA LEU A 327 11.44 9.26 -11.48
C LEU A 327 12.93 9.59 -11.62
N GLU A 328 13.30 10.44 -12.59
CA GLU A 328 14.69 10.81 -12.82
C GLU A 328 15.29 11.62 -11.65
N GLU A 329 14.52 12.51 -11.03
CA GLU A 329 14.94 13.25 -9.83
C GLU A 329 15.20 12.29 -8.66
N MET A 330 14.27 11.34 -8.39
CA MET A 330 14.43 10.33 -7.34
C MET A 330 15.65 9.45 -7.61
N LYS A 331 15.81 8.96 -8.84
CA LYS A 331 16.99 8.18 -9.26
C LYS A 331 18.28 8.94 -9.03
N LYS A 332 18.35 10.21 -9.46
CA LYS A 332 19.53 11.06 -9.26
C LYS A 332 19.81 11.29 -7.78
N PHE A 333 18.76 11.57 -6.97
CA PHE A 333 18.90 11.82 -5.55
C PHE A 333 19.42 10.58 -4.80
N THR A 334 18.81 9.42 -5.05
CA THR A 334 19.13 8.18 -4.32
C THR A 334 20.53 7.64 -4.63
N ASN A 335 21.16 8.07 -5.73
CA ASN A 335 22.52 7.69 -6.12
C ASN A 335 23.56 8.81 -5.88
N ARG A 336 23.19 9.88 -5.18
CA ARG A 336 24.17 10.87 -4.71
C ARG A 336 25.07 10.23 -3.64
N PRO A 337 26.37 10.52 -3.64
CA PRO A 337 27.32 10.02 -2.65
C PRO A 337 26.95 10.48 -1.23
#